data_72a6c0462298772e0e44445aa45a2662
#
_entry.id   72a6c0462298772e0e44445aa45a2662
#
_cell.length_a   1.000
_cell.length_b   1.000
_cell.length_c   1.000
_cell.angle_alpha   90.00
_cell.angle_beta   90.00
_cell.angle_gamma   90.00
#
_symmetry.space_group_name_H-M   'P 1'
#
loop_
_entity.id
_entity.type
_entity.pdbx_description
1 polymer ?
#
loop_
_entity_poly.entity_id
_entity_poly.type
_entity_poly.pdbx_seq_one_letter_code
_entity_poly.pdbx_strand_id
1 'polypeptide(L)' 'YARQSVKSPQDGSWVSLKAAGELVVAGELLGYVTDWHGKTVFEARAPSDGLLMLRLSAPPVLKGETLVVVAKTRSKR' A
#
# COMPACT_ATOMS: atom_id res chain seq x y z
N TYR A 1 -6.09 -11.12 -14.13
CA TYR A 1 -5.26 -10.07 -13.56
C TYR A 1 -4.40 -10.62 -12.45
N ALA A 2 -3.18 -10.13 -12.38
CA ALA A 2 -2.31 -10.44 -11.27
C ALA A 2 -2.59 -9.45 -10.14
N ARG A 3 -2.67 -9.96 -8.92
CA ARG A 3 -2.83 -9.12 -7.74
C ARG A 3 -1.53 -9.12 -6.97
N GLN A 4 -1.13 -7.96 -6.53
CA GLN A 4 0.09 -7.81 -5.75
C GLN A 4 -0.25 -7.09 -4.47
N SER A 5 0.21 -7.64 -3.36
CA SER A 5 -0.05 -7.03 -2.06
C SER A 5 1.23 -6.51 -1.44
N VAL A 6 1.10 -5.44 -0.68
CA VAL A 6 2.20 -4.88 0.08
C VAL A 6 1.86 -5.07 1.54
N LYS A 7 2.76 -5.74 2.27
CA LYS A 7 2.52 -6.06 3.67
C LYS A 7 3.44 -5.25 4.57
N SER A 8 2.99 -5.03 5.78
CA SER A 8 3.77 -4.28 6.75
C SER A 8 4.91 -5.15 7.29
N PRO A 9 6.15 -4.61 7.33
CA PRO A 9 7.27 -5.34 7.91
C PRO A 9 7.29 -5.34 9.43
N GLN A 10 6.47 -4.50 10.05
CA GLN A 10 6.43 -4.40 11.50
C GLN A 10 5.13 -3.76 11.97
N ASP A 11 4.90 -3.82 13.28
CA ASP A 11 3.72 -3.19 13.87
C ASP A 11 3.87 -1.67 13.84
N GLY A 12 2.76 -0.97 13.72
CA GLY A 12 2.78 0.48 13.72
C GLY A 12 1.44 1.06 13.37
N SER A 13 1.46 2.27 12.82
CA SER A 13 0.27 2.97 12.36
C SER A 13 0.37 3.18 10.86
N TRP A 14 -0.71 2.87 10.17
CA TRP A 14 -0.79 3.01 8.72
C TRP A 14 -1.44 4.34 8.35
N VAL A 15 -0.80 5.08 7.46
CA VAL A 15 -1.37 6.29 6.88
C VAL A 15 -1.51 6.07 5.39
N SER A 16 -2.75 6.13 4.90
CA SER A 16 -3.03 5.92 3.49
C SER A 16 -3.08 7.26 2.76
N LEU A 17 -2.39 7.33 1.62
CA LEU A 17 -2.37 8.53 0.80
C LEU A 17 -3.22 8.39 -0.45
N LYS A 18 -3.70 7.18 -0.74
CA LYS A 18 -4.54 6.92 -1.91
C LYS A 18 -5.82 6.24 -1.48
N ALA A 19 -6.85 6.42 -2.27
CA ALA A 19 -8.13 5.77 -2.03
C ALA A 19 -8.26 4.54 -2.91
N ALA A 20 -9.05 3.55 -2.43
CA ALA A 20 -9.37 2.39 -3.25
C ALA A 20 -10.08 2.86 -4.50
N GLY A 21 -9.75 2.26 -5.63
CA GLY A 21 -10.32 2.63 -6.93
C GLY A 21 -9.45 3.58 -7.73
N GLU A 22 -8.35 4.08 -7.16
CA GLU A 22 -7.45 4.97 -7.90
C GLU A 22 -6.46 4.17 -8.72
N LEU A 23 -6.12 4.70 -9.88
CA LEU A 23 -5.05 4.14 -10.69
C LEU A 23 -3.71 4.59 -10.13
N VAL A 24 -2.75 3.68 -10.11
CA VAL A 24 -1.41 3.96 -9.57
C VAL A 24 -0.37 3.51 -10.57
N VAL A 25 0.82 4.09 -10.47
CA VAL A 25 1.96 3.69 -11.31
C VAL A 25 3.03 3.09 -10.42
N ALA A 26 3.85 2.25 -11.05
CA ALA A 26 4.93 1.57 -10.33
C ALA A 26 5.82 2.59 -9.60
N GLY A 27 6.10 2.31 -8.33
CA GLY A 27 6.92 3.19 -7.52
C GLY A 27 6.18 4.33 -6.85
N GLU A 28 4.90 4.51 -7.17
CA GLU A 28 4.12 5.58 -6.56
C GLU A 28 3.89 5.30 -5.09
N LEU A 29 4.05 6.33 -4.26
CA LEU A 29 3.85 6.18 -2.80
C LEU A 29 2.36 6.07 -2.51
N LEU A 30 1.96 4.94 -1.93
CA LEU A 30 0.56 4.66 -1.61
C LEU A 30 0.22 5.02 -0.18
N GLY A 31 1.21 5.02 0.68
CA GLY A 31 1.04 5.34 2.08
C GLY A 31 2.29 4.97 2.84
N TYR A 32 2.24 5.07 4.17
CA TYR A 32 3.40 4.74 4.97
C TYR A 32 2.98 4.24 6.35
N VAL A 33 3.90 3.54 7.00
CA VAL A 33 3.71 3.03 8.35
C VAL A 33 4.62 3.83 9.27
N THR A 34 4.07 4.32 10.38
CA THR A 34 4.85 5.03 11.38
C THR A 34 4.94 4.19 12.65
N ASP A 35 6.00 4.41 13.44
CA ASP A 35 6.10 3.80 14.75
C ASP A 35 5.27 4.60 15.76
N TRP A 36 5.34 4.18 17.02
CA TRP A 36 4.55 4.83 18.07
C TRP A 36 5.02 6.25 18.39
N HIS A 37 6.17 6.65 17.87
CA HIS A 37 6.72 7.99 18.03
C HIS A 37 6.43 8.87 16.82
N GLY A 38 5.72 8.35 15.83
CA GLY A 38 5.39 9.11 14.63
C GLY A 38 6.45 9.08 13.54
N LYS A 39 7.50 8.30 13.73
CA LYS A 39 8.56 8.19 12.73
C LYS A 39 8.17 7.19 11.65
N THR A 40 8.36 7.57 10.39
CA THR A 40 8.08 6.67 9.27
C THR A 40 9.11 5.54 9.27
N VAL A 41 8.61 4.30 9.32
CA VAL A 41 9.47 3.12 9.33
C VAL A 41 9.34 2.30 8.05
N PHE A 42 8.33 2.56 7.24
CA PHE A 42 8.12 1.83 6.00
C PHE A 42 7.25 2.66 5.06
N GLU A 43 7.62 2.71 3.79
CA GLU A 43 6.84 3.36 2.75
C GLU A 43 6.27 2.30 1.83
N ALA A 44 4.94 2.27 1.69
CA ALA A 44 4.28 1.34 0.79
C ALA A 44 4.19 1.98 -0.59
N ARG A 45 4.87 1.38 -1.56
CA ARG A 45 4.88 1.87 -2.93
C ARG A 45 4.25 0.84 -3.85
N ALA A 46 3.65 1.32 -4.92
CA ALA A 46 3.01 0.43 -5.87
C ALA A 46 4.05 -0.49 -6.51
N PRO A 47 3.82 -1.80 -6.49
CA PRO A 47 4.77 -2.74 -7.12
C PRO A 47 4.69 -2.73 -8.64
N SER A 48 3.62 -2.20 -9.20
CA SER A 48 3.44 -2.11 -10.63
C SER A 48 2.35 -1.10 -10.94
N ASP A 49 2.22 -0.74 -12.20
CA ASP A 49 1.07 0.04 -12.65
C ASP A 49 -0.19 -0.78 -12.44
N GLY A 50 -1.25 -0.16 -11.99
CA GLY A 50 -2.47 -0.89 -11.80
C GLY A 50 -3.54 -0.10 -11.09
N LEU A 51 -4.54 -0.84 -10.60
CA LEU A 51 -5.66 -0.28 -9.88
C LEU A 51 -5.51 -0.66 -8.41
N LEU A 52 -5.58 0.33 -7.54
CA LEU A 52 -5.56 0.08 -6.09
C LEU A 52 -6.92 -0.49 -5.70
N MET A 53 -6.95 -1.78 -5.39
CA MET A 53 -8.21 -2.47 -5.11
C MET A 53 -8.62 -2.36 -3.65
N LEU A 54 -7.66 -2.55 -2.76
CA LEU A 54 -7.92 -2.55 -1.32
C LEU A 54 -6.81 -1.79 -0.61
N ARG A 55 -7.17 -1.17 0.47
CA ARG A 55 -6.21 -0.57 1.39
C ARG A 55 -6.68 -0.79 2.81
N LEU A 56 -5.73 -0.85 3.71
CA LEU A 56 -6.06 -0.96 5.13
C LEU A 56 -6.70 0.35 5.57
N SER A 57 -7.88 0.25 6.17
CA SER A 57 -8.62 1.45 6.57
C SER A 57 -8.39 1.84 8.02
N ALA A 58 -7.91 0.92 8.85
CA ALA A 58 -7.67 1.20 10.26
C ALA A 58 -6.20 1.57 10.47
N PRO A 59 -5.89 2.62 11.26
CA PRO A 59 -4.49 3.02 11.48
C PRO A 59 -3.61 1.94 12.10
N PRO A 60 -4.07 1.19 13.14
CA PRO A 60 -3.20 0.16 13.71
C PRO A 60 -2.93 -0.96 12.72
N VAL A 61 -1.68 -1.35 12.61
CA VAL A 61 -1.29 -2.44 11.71
C VAL A 61 -0.30 -3.35 12.43
N LEU A 62 -0.44 -4.65 12.19
CA LEU A 62 0.44 -5.65 12.76
C LEU A 62 1.40 -6.15 11.68
N LYS A 63 2.54 -6.63 12.12
CA LYS A 63 3.55 -7.20 11.23
C LYS A 63 2.92 -8.29 10.36
N GLY A 64 3.15 -8.20 9.05
CA GLY A 64 2.64 -9.17 8.11
C GLY A 64 1.23 -8.86 7.60
N GLU A 65 0.60 -7.86 8.14
CA GLU A 65 -0.74 -7.48 7.71
C GLU A 65 -0.69 -6.80 6.34
N THR A 66 -1.65 -7.10 5.48
CA THR A 66 -1.71 -6.50 4.14
C THR A 66 -2.12 -5.03 4.22
N LEU A 67 -1.29 -4.16 3.70
CA LEU A 67 -1.57 -2.73 3.69
C LEU A 67 -2.40 -2.33 2.47
N VAL A 68 -1.99 -2.79 1.29
CA VAL A 68 -2.67 -2.47 0.04
C VAL A 68 -2.62 -3.66 -0.89
N VAL A 69 -3.59 -3.74 -1.80
CA VAL A 69 -3.59 -4.72 -2.88
C VAL A 69 -3.76 -3.97 -4.18
N VAL A 70 -2.84 -4.18 -5.11
CA VAL A 70 -2.86 -3.55 -6.42
C VAL A 70 -3.12 -4.63 -7.46
N ALA A 71 -4.14 -4.43 -8.29
CA ALA A 71 -4.40 -5.29 -9.42
C ALA A 71 -3.61 -4.75 -10.60
N LYS A 72 -2.63 -5.54 -11.05
CA LYS A 72 -1.78 -5.13 -12.17
C LYS A 72 -2.61 -5.00 -13.43
N THR A 73 -2.53 -3.84 -14.07
CA THR A 73 -3.23 -3.64 -15.33
C THR A 73 -2.34 -4.10 -16.47
N ARG A 74 -3.00 -4.46 -17.57
CA ARG A 74 -2.27 -4.82 -18.76
C ARG A 74 -1.66 -3.57 -19.37
N SER A 75 -0.38 -3.65 -19.71
CA SER A 75 0.30 -2.56 -20.37
C SER A 75 -0.23 -2.40 -21.79
N LYS A 76 -0.41 -1.15 -22.21
CA LYS A 76 -0.89 -0.91 -23.56
C LYS A 76 0.14 -0.42 -24.44
N ARG A 77 0.02 -0.67 -25.14
CA ARG A 77 0.78 -0.02 -25.71
C ARG A 77 1.02 0.24 -26.32
#